data_7a5db8df3e84051b9178bd39477df12a
#
_entry.id   7a5db8df3e84051b9178bd39477df12a
#
_cell.length_a   1.000
_cell.length_b   1.000
_cell.length_c   1.000
_cell.angle_alpha   90.00
_cell.angle_beta   90.00
_cell.angle_gamma   90.00
#
_symmetry.space_group_name_H-M   'P 1'
#
loop_
_entity.id
_entity.type
_entity.pdbx_description
1 polymer ?
#
loop_
_entity_poly.entity_id
_entity_poly.type
_entity_poly.pdbx_seq_one_letter_code
_entity_poly.pdbx_strand_id
1 'polypeptide(L)'
;MKIYVGNRKIEDGSYQQIPDPSILQHVADDAECTMIILDGVLRRYNLSQVAEIIKLCQKKLRLGGILKVVEVDFDLLVYVYQKLGNIVELNNAFMTNEVRSLLTLDLLLEMMKANAPDVANVNFSRVHNIEFDVEFVRK
;
A
#
# COMPACT_ATOMS: atom_id res chain seq x y z
N MET A 1 10.62 13.09 -7.91
CA MET A 1 9.17 13.30 -7.63
C MET A 1 8.75 12.41 -6.48
N LYS A 2 7.96 12.94 -5.58
CA LYS A 2 7.35 12.19 -4.47
C LYS A 2 5.83 12.18 -4.65
N ILE A 3 5.22 11.02 -4.60
CA ILE A 3 3.78 10.86 -4.81
C ILE A 3 3.15 10.18 -3.60
N TYR A 4 2.04 10.75 -3.14
CA TYR A 4 1.20 10.17 -2.11
C TYR A 4 -0.14 9.77 -2.72
N VAL A 5 -0.49 8.50 -2.62
CA VAL A 5 -1.76 7.95 -3.10
C VAL A 5 -2.63 7.63 -1.90
N GLY A 6 -3.68 8.39 -1.73
CA GLY A 6 -4.59 8.22 -0.60
C GLY A 6 -5.47 9.43 -0.36
N ASN A 7 -6.32 9.33 0.64
CA ASN A 7 -7.31 10.35 0.97
C ASN A 7 -6.98 11.13 2.25
N ARG A 8 -5.93 10.76 2.98
CA ARG A 8 -5.50 11.49 4.17
C ARG A 8 -4.87 12.81 3.75
N LYS A 9 -5.15 13.88 4.51
CA LYS A 9 -4.47 15.15 4.30
C LYS A 9 -3.02 15.03 4.77
N ILE A 10 -2.08 15.34 3.88
CA ILE A 10 -0.65 15.37 4.18
C ILE A 10 -0.18 16.82 4.29
N GLU A 11 0.64 17.09 5.30
CA GLU A 11 1.18 18.45 5.55
C GLU A 11 2.44 18.74 4.73
N ASP A 12 3.17 17.68 4.33
CA ASP A 12 4.39 17.82 3.53
C ASP A 12 4.05 18.19 2.09
N GLY A 13 4.26 19.45 1.74
CA GLY A 13 4.01 20.00 0.39
C GLY A 13 4.95 19.48 -0.70
N SER A 14 5.97 18.66 -0.34
CA SER A 14 6.87 18.05 -1.32
C SER A 14 6.24 16.88 -2.07
N TYR A 15 5.12 16.34 -1.56
CA TYR A 15 4.37 15.27 -2.20
C TYR A 15 3.29 15.80 -3.13
N GLN A 16 3.18 15.19 -4.30
CA GLN A 16 2.00 15.32 -5.13
C GLN A 16 0.97 14.28 -4.68
N GLN A 17 -0.18 14.74 -4.21
CA GLN A 17 -1.25 13.85 -3.77
C GLN A 17 -2.18 13.49 -4.92
N ILE A 18 -2.43 12.20 -5.08
CA ILE A 18 -3.40 11.67 -6.04
C ILE A 18 -4.35 10.70 -5.34
N PRO A 19 -5.64 10.65 -5.73
CA PRO A 19 -6.62 9.78 -5.07
C PRO A 19 -6.56 8.33 -5.52
N ASP A 20 -5.99 8.05 -6.69
CA ASP A 20 -6.06 6.75 -7.34
C ASP A 20 -4.70 6.38 -7.95
N PRO A 21 -4.19 5.14 -7.72
CA PRO A 21 -2.91 4.72 -8.27
C PRO A 21 -2.89 4.64 -9.80
N SER A 22 -4.02 4.52 -10.49
CA SER A 22 -4.06 4.55 -11.96
C SER A 22 -3.58 5.89 -12.54
N ILE A 23 -3.70 6.97 -11.78
CA ILE A 23 -3.24 8.30 -12.17
C ILE A 23 -1.71 8.37 -12.26
N LEU A 24 -0.98 7.46 -11.61
CA LEU A 24 0.49 7.39 -11.72
C LEU A 24 0.99 7.33 -13.17
N GLN A 25 0.24 6.71 -14.06
CA GLN A 25 0.61 6.63 -15.49
C GLN A 25 0.69 8.01 -16.14
N HIS A 26 -0.08 8.97 -15.65
CA HIS A 26 -0.25 10.29 -16.26
C HIS A 26 0.55 11.39 -15.58
N VAL A 27 0.94 11.18 -14.31
CA VAL A 27 1.61 12.23 -13.52
C VAL A 27 3.11 12.03 -13.36
N ALA A 28 3.62 10.84 -13.66
CA ALA A 28 5.02 10.51 -13.52
C ALA A 28 5.54 9.75 -14.74
N ASP A 29 6.73 10.09 -15.19
CA ASP A 29 7.46 9.30 -16.16
C ASP A 29 8.09 8.05 -15.53
N ASP A 30 8.55 7.12 -16.37
CA ASP A 30 9.22 5.92 -15.89
C ASP A 30 10.53 6.30 -15.19
N ALA A 31 10.80 5.65 -14.07
CA ALA A 31 11.98 5.88 -13.22
C ALA A 31 12.12 7.33 -12.69
N GLU A 32 11.02 8.06 -12.57
CA GLU A 32 11.03 9.45 -12.10
C GLU A 32 10.84 9.56 -10.58
N CYS A 33 10.07 8.65 -9.99
CA CYS A 33 9.67 8.78 -8.60
C CYS A 33 10.79 8.40 -7.64
N THR A 34 11.08 9.26 -6.68
CA THR A 34 11.97 8.97 -5.55
C THR A 34 11.24 8.28 -4.42
N MET A 35 9.93 8.54 -4.30
CA MET A 35 9.08 7.94 -3.30
C MET A 35 7.63 7.85 -3.78
N ILE A 36 7.02 6.70 -3.54
CA ILE A 36 5.58 6.48 -3.74
C ILE A 36 5.02 5.92 -2.44
N ILE A 37 3.98 6.55 -1.92
CA ILE A 37 3.25 6.07 -0.75
C ILE A 37 1.86 5.61 -1.19
N LEU A 38 1.52 4.36 -0.93
CA LEU A 38 0.17 3.81 -1.10
C LEU A 38 -0.47 3.69 0.28
N ASP A 39 -1.38 4.59 0.61
CA ASP A 39 -1.98 4.68 1.94
C ASP A 39 -3.45 4.27 1.92
N GLY A 40 -3.72 3.02 2.31
CA GLY A 40 -5.07 2.48 2.41
C GLY A 40 -5.79 2.32 1.08
N VAL A 41 -5.09 2.28 -0.04
CA VAL A 41 -5.71 2.24 -1.37
C VAL A 41 -5.79 0.84 -1.98
N LEU A 42 -4.91 -0.08 -1.58
CA LEU A 42 -4.87 -1.41 -2.19
C LEU A 42 -6.12 -2.23 -1.93
N ARG A 43 -6.76 -2.04 -0.78
CA ARG A 43 -8.02 -2.73 -0.44
C ARG A 43 -9.18 -2.43 -1.38
N ARG A 44 -9.10 -1.35 -2.15
CA ARG A 44 -10.15 -0.95 -3.11
C ARG A 44 -10.14 -1.75 -4.40
N TYR A 45 -9.12 -2.55 -4.61
CA TYR A 45 -8.86 -3.31 -5.83
C TYR A 45 -8.83 -4.79 -5.55
N ASN A 46 -9.23 -5.61 -6.53
CA ASN A 46 -9.05 -7.06 -6.43
C ASN A 46 -7.55 -7.43 -6.53
N LEU A 47 -7.19 -8.65 -6.19
CA LEU A 47 -5.78 -9.06 -6.14
C LEU A 47 -5.06 -8.93 -7.48
N SER A 48 -5.74 -9.19 -8.59
CA SER A 48 -5.16 -9.04 -9.92
C SER A 48 -4.86 -7.57 -10.25
N GLN A 49 -5.72 -6.66 -9.84
CA GLN A 49 -5.49 -5.22 -9.96
C GLN A 49 -4.39 -4.73 -9.03
N VAL A 50 -4.31 -5.26 -7.81
CA VAL A 50 -3.19 -4.97 -6.89
C VAL A 50 -1.86 -5.37 -7.51
N ALA A 51 -1.79 -6.51 -8.18
CA ALA A 51 -0.59 -6.94 -8.90
C ALA A 51 -0.17 -5.93 -9.99
N GLU A 52 -1.13 -5.41 -10.75
CA GLU A 52 -0.85 -4.41 -11.78
C GLU A 52 -0.40 -3.07 -11.17
N ILE A 53 -0.97 -2.67 -10.04
CA ILE A 53 -0.54 -1.46 -9.31
C ILE A 53 0.91 -1.61 -8.85
N ILE A 54 1.28 -2.76 -8.31
CA ILE A 54 2.66 -3.05 -7.87
C ILE A 54 3.63 -2.96 -9.05
N LYS A 55 3.30 -3.55 -10.19
CA LYS A 55 4.11 -3.45 -11.42
C LYS A 55 4.30 -2.00 -11.86
N LEU A 56 3.22 -1.23 -11.83
CA LEU A 56 3.26 0.19 -12.19
C LEU A 56 4.16 0.98 -11.24
N CYS A 57 4.06 0.76 -9.93
CA CYS A 57 4.92 1.40 -8.94
C CYS A 57 6.40 1.09 -9.19
N GLN A 58 6.75 -0.18 -9.45
CA GLN A 58 8.12 -0.54 -9.79
C GLN A 58 8.61 0.23 -11.01
N LYS A 59 7.80 0.31 -12.06
CA LYS A 59 8.16 1.01 -13.29
C LYS A 59 8.41 2.51 -13.08
N LYS A 60 7.59 3.14 -12.22
CA LYS A 60 7.68 4.59 -11.94
C LYS A 60 8.79 4.97 -10.96
N LEU A 61 9.20 4.06 -10.09
CA LEU A 61 10.30 4.30 -9.16
C LEU A 61 11.64 4.33 -9.88
N ARG A 62 12.49 5.29 -9.53
CA ARG A 62 13.89 5.28 -9.93
C ARG A 62 14.69 4.26 -9.12
N LEU A 63 15.90 3.94 -9.53
CA LEU A 63 16.84 3.15 -8.73
C LEU A 63 17.08 3.85 -7.39
N GLY A 64 17.00 3.10 -6.29
CA GLY A 64 17.07 3.65 -4.94
C GLY A 64 15.78 4.33 -4.47
N GLY A 65 14.75 4.42 -5.32
CA GLY A 65 13.45 4.94 -4.94
C GLY A 65 12.72 4.03 -3.97
N ILE A 66 11.86 4.62 -3.14
CA ILE A 66 11.16 3.93 -2.06
C ILE A 66 9.67 3.80 -2.38
N LEU A 67 9.15 2.59 -2.25
CA LEU A 67 7.70 2.33 -2.19
C LEU A 67 7.32 2.06 -0.74
N LYS A 68 6.39 2.84 -0.22
CA LYS A 68 5.80 2.64 1.11
C LYS A 68 4.35 2.22 0.96
N VAL A 69 3.97 1.15 1.64
CA VAL A 69 2.60 0.64 1.65
C VAL A 69 2.08 0.64 3.08
N VAL A 70 0.97 1.34 3.27
CA VAL A 70 0.21 1.36 4.53
C VAL A 70 -1.14 0.71 4.26
N GLU A 71 -1.44 -0.36 4.99
CA GLU A 71 -2.68 -1.11 4.78
C GLU A 71 -3.13 -1.83 6.05
N VAL A 72 -4.41 -2.16 6.13
CA VAL A 72 -4.94 -2.99 7.21
C VAL A 72 -4.39 -4.40 7.07
N ASP A 73 -3.80 -4.91 8.16
CA ASP A 73 -3.31 -6.29 8.25
C ASP A 73 -4.44 -7.20 8.70
N PHE A 74 -4.90 -8.07 7.80
CA PHE A 74 -6.01 -8.98 8.10
C PHE A 74 -5.68 -9.95 9.23
N ASP A 75 -4.45 -10.47 9.30
CA ASP A 75 -4.03 -11.33 10.41
C ASP A 75 -4.13 -10.62 11.76
N LEU A 76 -3.68 -9.38 11.82
CA LEU A 76 -3.73 -8.59 13.04
C LEU A 76 -5.17 -8.25 13.43
N LEU A 77 -6.02 -7.97 12.45
CA LEU A 77 -7.44 -7.70 12.69
C LEU A 77 -8.16 -8.92 13.25
N VAL A 78 -7.90 -10.11 12.70
CA VAL A 78 -8.45 -11.37 13.22
C VAL A 78 -7.98 -11.62 14.66
N TYR A 79 -6.71 -11.37 14.94
CA TYR A 79 -6.16 -11.49 16.30
C TYR A 79 -6.87 -10.55 17.28
N VAL A 80 -7.04 -9.28 16.93
CA VAL A 80 -7.74 -8.28 17.75
C VAL A 80 -9.19 -8.71 18.00
N TYR A 81 -9.88 -9.19 16.96
CA TYR A 81 -11.24 -9.71 17.10
C TYR A 81 -11.31 -10.90 18.06
N GLN A 82 -10.42 -11.86 17.91
CA GLN A 82 -10.38 -13.06 18.78
C GLN A 82 -10.08 -12.72 20.26
N LYS A 83 -9.25 -11.71 20.51
CA LYS A 83 -8.85 -11.31 21.86
C LYS A 83 -9.85 -10.36 22.52
N LEU A 84 -10.39 -9.40 21.77
CA LEU A 84 -11.23 -8.32 22.31
C LEU A 84 -12.71 -8.48 21.96
N GLY A 85 -13.04 -9.36 21.00
CA GLY A 85 -14.42 -9.60 20.55
C GLY A 85 -15.09 -8.37 19.90
N ASN A 86 -14.31 -7.44 19.36
CA ASN A 86 -14.82 -6.17 18.86
C ASN A 86 -15.32 -6.30 17.42
N ILE A 87 -16.56 -6.72 17.27
CA ILE A 87 -17.21 -6.87 15.95
C ILE A 87 -17.45 -5.51 15.25
N VAL A 88 -17.56 -4.43 16.02
CA VAL A 88 -17.76 -3.08 15.46
C VAL A 88 -16.53 -2.65 14.69
N GLU A 89 -15.34 -2.87 15.25
CA GLU A 89 -14.08 -2.55 14.55
C GLU A 89 -13.90 -3.39 13.29
N LEU A 90 -14.23 -4.68 13.35
CA LEU A 90 -14.23 -5.56 12.18
C LEU A 90 -15.17 -5.04 11.08
N ASN A 91 -16.38 -4.66 11.43
CA ASN A 91 -17.35 -4.08 10.48
C ASN A 91 -16.83 -2.78 9.87
N ASN A 92 -16.28 -1.88 10.69
CA ASN A 92 -15.76 -0.60 10.22
C ASN A 92 -14.58 -0.76 9.26
N ALA A 93 -13.77 -1.80 9.47
CA ALA A 93 -12.61 -2.07 8.63
C ALA A 93 -12.97 -2.73 7.29
N PHE A 94 -13.98 -3.62 7.25
CA PHE A 94 -14.21 -4.48 6.08
C PHE A 94 -15.59 -4.39 5.45
N MET A 95 -16.63 -4.01 6.18
CA MET A 95 -17.99 -3.96 5.65
C MET A 95 -18.30 -2.62 4.98
N THR A 96 -17.37 -2.14 4.16
CA THR A 96 -17.58 -0.97 3.31
C THR A 96 -17.67 -1.41 1.85
N ASN A 97 -18.35 -0.63 1.01
CA ASN A 97 -18.47 -0.92 -0.41
C ASN A 97 -17.13 -0.79 -1.17
N GLU A 98 -16.12 -0.24 -0.53
CA GLU A 98 -14.81 0.02 -1.14
C GLU A 98 -13.82 -1.13 -0.98
N VAL A 99 -14.07 -2.08 -0.08
CA VAL A 99 -13.14 -3.20 0.15
C VAL A 99 -13.34 -4.28 -0.90
N ARG A 100 -12.32 -4.53 -1.71
CA ARG A 100 -12.29 -5.56 -2.77
C ARG A 100 -11.27 -6.66 -2.50
N SER A 101 -10.31 -6.42 -1.60
CA SER A 101 -9.30 -7.40 -1.23
C SER A 101 -8.93 -7.28 0.24
N LEU A 102 -8.46 -8.39 0.79
CA LEU A 102 -7.91 -8.48 2.14
C LEU A 102 -6.42 -8.83 2.00
N LEU A 103 -5.58 -8.08 2.69
CA LEU A 103 -4.14 -8.29 2.63
C LEU A 103 -3.59 -8.66 4.00
N THR A 104 -2.68 -9.62 3.99
CA THR A 104 -1.72 -9.85 5.07
C THR A 104 -0.37 -9.34 4.63
N LEU A 105 0.54 -9.12 5.56
CA LEU A 105 1.91 -8.76 5.22
C LEU A 105 2.56 -9.84 4.35
N ASP A 106 2.35 -11.12 4.69
CA ASP A 106 2.93 -12.24 3.93
C ASP A 106 2.44 -12.27 2.50
N LEU A 107 1.13 -12.07 2.28
CA LEU A 107 0.57 -12.01 0.93
C LEU A 107 1.16 -10.85 0.14
N LEU A 108 1.27 -9.66 0.75
CA LEU A 108 1.88 -8.51 0.09
C LEU A 108 3.33 -8.79 -0.30
N LEU A 109 4.12 -9.41 0.59
CA LEU A 109 5.51 -9.76 0.30
C LEU A 109 5.62 -10.75 -0.86
N GLU A 110 4.74 -11.76 -0.92
CA GLU A 110 4.67 -12.71 -2.04
C GLU A 110 4.31 -12.02 -3.35
N MET A 111 3.31 -11.12 -3.31
CA MET A 111 2.90 -10.37 -4.49
C MET A 111 4.00 -9.42 -4.98
N MET A 112 4.76 -8.80 -4.08
CA MET A 112 5.91 -7.98 -4.43
C MET A 112 6.99 -8.80 -5.13
N LYS A 113 7.34 -9.97 -4.61
CA LYS A 113 8.31 -10.86 -5.27
C LYS A 113 7.88 -11.29 -6.66
N ALA A 114 6.61 -11.59 -6.85
CA ALA A 114 6.06 -12.04 -8.12
C ALA A 114 5.94 -10.92 -9.16
N ASN A 115 5.60 -9.69 -8.75
CA ASN A 115 5.21 -8.61 -9.64
C ASN A 115 6.20 -7.44 -9.69
N ALA A 116 7.07 -7.33 -8.69
CA ALA A 116 8.09 -6.28 -8.60
C ALA A 116 9.41 -6.86 -8.08
N PRO A 117 10.06 -7.76 -8.83
CA PRO A 117 11.24 -8.50 -8.36
C PRO A 117 12.45 -7.60 -8.08
N ASP A 118 12.50 -6.41 -8.69
CA ASP A 118 13.60 -5.45 -8.48
C ASP A 118 13.39 -4.58 -7.23
N VAL A 119 12.31 -4.78 -6.50
CA VAL A 119 11.96 -4.01 -5.30
C VAL A 119 12.06 -4.91 -4.08
N ALA A 120 12.97 -4.58 -3.18
CA ALA A 120 13.25 -5.40 -1.99
C ALA A 120 12.72 -4.76 -0.72
N ASN A 121 12.19 -5.60 0.20
CA ASN A 121 11.76 -5.16 1.52
C ASN A 121 12.99 -4.69 2.33
N VAL A 122 12.90 -3.49 2.90
CA VAL A 122 13.96 -2.90 3.72
C VAL A 122 13.50 -2.53 5.11
N ASN A 123 12.22 -2.31 5.32
CA ASN A 123 11.70 -1.91 6.62
C ASN A 123 10.24 -2.34 6.76
N PHE A 124 9.84 -2.58 8.01
CA PHE A 124 8.49 -2.97 8.36
C PHE A 124 8.19 -2.44 9.76
N SER A 125 7.03 -1.81 9.92
CA SER A 125 6.50 -1.43 11.22
C SER A 125 4.98 -1.60 11.25
N ARG A 126 4.42 -1.73 12.46
CA ARG A 126 2.99 -1.70 12.66
C ARG A 126 2.60 -0.31 13.12
N VAL A 127 1.68 0.30 12.38
CA VAL A 127 1.12 1.61 12.69
C VAL A 127 -0.29 1.39 13.20
N HIS A 128 -0.59 1.88 14.41
CA HIS A 128 -1.85 1.57 15.10
C HIS A 128 -2.02 0.07 15.42
N ASN A 129 -3.22 -0.33 15.84
CA ASN A 129 -3.47 -1.70 16.28
C ASN A 129 -3.75 -2.69 15.14
N ILE A 130 -4.07 -2.22 13.94
CA ILE A 130 -4.55 -3.06 12.82
C ILE A 130 -3.88 -2.77 11.49
N GLU A 131 -2.96 -1.82 11.42
CA GLU A 131 -2.28 -1.45 10.16
C GLU A 131 -0.82 -1.87 10.18
N PHE A 132 -0.28 -2.19 9.03
CA PHE A 132 1.16 -2.29 8.80
C PHE A 132 1.63 -1.15 7.91
N ASP A 133 2.89 -0.80 8.07
CA ASP A 133 3.64 0.13 7.25
C ASP A 133 4.90 -0.58 6.79
N VAL A 134 5.04 -0.81 5.51
CA VAL A 134 6.15 -1.55 4.94
C VAL A 134 6.83 -0.74 3.83
N GLU A 135 8.15 -0.73 3.85
CA GLU A 135 8.96 -0.01 2.87
C GLU A 135 9.76 -0.98 2.01
N PHE A 136 9.81 -0.66 0.73
CA PHE A 136 10.57 -1.40 -0.27
C PHE A 136 11.47 -0.41 -1.03
N VAL A 137 12.65 -0.85 -1.41
CA VAL A 137 13.59 -0.06 -2.21
C VAL A 137 13.81 -0.73 -3.56
N ARG A 138 13.73 0.05 -4.65
CA ARG A 138 14.08 -0.42 -5.98
C ARG A 138 15.59 -0.52 -6.12
N LYS A 139 16.06 -1.71 -6.38
CA LYS A 139 17.49 -2.02 -6.62
C LYS A 139 17.80 -2.23 -8.08
#